data_6a694582f0d94264c6a5300c6cd9c5dc
#
_entry.id   6a694582f0d94264c6a5300c6cd9c5dc
#
_cell.length_a   1.000
_cell.length_b   1.000
_cell.length_c   1.000
_cell.angle_alpha   90.00
_cell.angle_beta   90.00
_cell.angle_gamma   90.00
#
_symmetry.space_group_name_H-M   'P 1'
#
loop_
_entity.id
_entity.type
_entity.pdbx_description
1 polymer ?
#
loop_
_entity_poly.entity_id
_entity_poly.type
_entity_poly.pdbx_seq_one_letter_code
_entity_poly.pdbx_strand_id
1 'polypeptide(L)'
;AFTLFAFVAGFASGAAPGFTGCTLQDLTPVPDTSALCPAAAAFADSSGGAQPEKWVCLTFDDGPSRTTPAVLAALDGAGVHGTFFVVATGYNEKYLPLLTQAAAAGHQIALHSASHEYSDIYGSSEAYWADIALLKERIAPYVDAESIRYLRFPGGSTNTVSRRYGGSELMKQLKSEVEQKGWQWVDWNVCAEDAVGGHPS
;
A
#
# COMPACT_ATOMS: atom_id res chain seq x y z
N ALA A 1 -1.59 -14.38 -4.67
CA ALA A 1 -0.46 -14.19 -3.75
C ALA A 1 -0.61 -12.83 -3.14
N PHE A 2 -0.31 -12.68 -1.86
CA PHE A 2 -0.11 -11.37 -1.25
C PHE A 2 1.35 -11.03 -1.42
N THR A 3 1.66 -9.82 -1.81
CA THR A 3 3.01 -9.30 -1.73
C THR A 3 3.13 -8.50 -0.43
N LEU A 4 4.02 -8.92 0.45
CA LEU A 4 4.31 -8.23 1.69
C LEU A 4 5.37 -7.16 1.45
N PHE A 5 5.02 -5.92 1.73
CA PHE A 5 5.95 -4.81 1.76
C PHE A 5 6.04 -4.23 3.17
N ALA A 6 7.21 -3.78 3.55
CA ALA A 6 7.40 -3.01 4.75
C ALA A 6 7.84 -1.59 4.39
N PHE A 7 7.25 -0.61 5.05
CA PHE A 7 7.68 0.77 4.99
C PHE A 7 8.33 1.12 6.33
N VAL A 8 9.60 1.50 6.29
CA VAL A 8 10.34 1.95 7.48
C VAL A 8 10.37 3.47 7.47
N ALA A 9 9.67 4.09 8.40
CA ALA A 9 9.75 5.52 8.62
C ALA A 9 10.47 5.79 9.94
N GLY A 10 11.53 6.56 9.90
CA GLY A 10 12.27 7.02 11.07
C GLY A 10 13.72 7.30 10.73
N PHE A 11 14.15 8.55 10.81
CA PHE A 11 15.54 8.96 10.71
C PHE A 11 16.05 9.41 12.09
N ALA A 12 17.00 8.65 12.63
CA ALA A 12 18.02 9.21 13.47
C ALA A 12 19.38 8.92 12.81
N SER A 13 20.21 9.93 12.68
CA SER A 13 21.54 9.88 12.10
C SER A 13 22.41 8.88 12.86
N GLY A 14 22.72 7.75 12.20
CA GLY A 14 23.62 6.75 12.76
C GLY A 14 23.83 5.63 11.73
N ALA A 15 25.05 5.50 11.23
CA ALA A 15 25.45 4.51 10.23
C ALA A 15 25.17 3.09 10.71
N ALA A 16 24.36 2.33 9.95
CA ALA A 16 24.29 0.88 10.05
C ALA A 16 25.20 0.23 9.01
N PRO A 17 26.00 -0.77 9.37
CA PRO A 17 26.88 -1.47 8.43
C PRO A 17 26.12 -2.51 7.62
N GLY A 18 26.26 -2.47 6.30
CA GLY A 18 26.21 -3.64 5.45
C GLY A 18 24.88 -3.99 4.81
N PHE A 19 24.27 -3.10 4.01
CA PHE A 19 23.38 -3.50 2.92
C PHE A 19 23.83 -2.79 1.64
N THR A 20 24.50 -3.51 0.78
CA THR A 20 24.87 -3.05 -0.57
C THR A 20 23.71 -3.35 -1.50
N GLY A 21 22.99 -2.31 -1.95
CA GLY A 21 22.03 -2.48 -3.03
C GLY A 21 20.92 -1.44 -3.18
N CYS A 22 20.73 -0.50 -2.27
CA CYS A 22 19.78 0.58 -2.46
C CYS A 22 20.37 1.89 -1.96
N THR A 23 20.67 2.81 -2.86
CA THR A 23 21.21 4.12 -2.52
C THR A 23 20.12 5.04 -1.99
N LEU A 24 20.31 5.51 -0.78
CA LEU A 24 19.45 6.40 0.04
C LEU A 24 19.34 7.85 -0.49
N GLN A 25 19.42 8.11 -1.79
CA GLN A 25 19.60 9.48 -2.30
C GLN A 25 18.37 10.19 -2.85
N ASP A 26 17.18 9.57 -2.85
CA ASP A 26 15.95 10.21 -3.35
C ASP A 26 14.77 10.15 -2.37
N LEU A 27 15.00 10.45 -1.10
CA LEU A 27 13.92 10.61 -0.14
C LEU A 27 13.39 12.04 -0.18
N THR A 28 12.38 12.28 -1.02
CA THR A 28 11.48 13.42 -0.81
C THR A 28 10.87 13.32 0.59
N PRO A 29 10.61 14.45 1.29
CA PRO A 29 9.98 14.40 2.60
C PRO A 29 8.69 13.60 2.50
N VAL A 30 8.61 12.50 3.25
CA VAL A 30 7.42 11.65 3.31
C VAL A 30 6.30 12.50 3.93
N PRO A 31 5.15 12.66 3.26
CA PRO A 31 4.00 13.29 3.88
C PRO A 31 3.63 12.55 5.15
N ASP A 32 2.98 13.23 6.08
CA ASP A 32 2.55 12.68 7.38
C ASP A 32 1.94 11.28 7.22
N THR A 33 2.72 10.26 7.56
CA THR A 33 2.33 8.86 7.46
C THR A 33 1.65 8.33 8.70
N SER A 34 1.36 9.18 9.69
CA SER A 34 0.69 8.82 10.94
C SER A 34 -0.66 8.13 10.68
N ALA A 35 -1.34 8.51 9.59
CA ALA A 35 -2.59 7.91 9.17
C ALA A 35 -2.41 6.53 8.49
N LEU A 36 -1.21 6.19 7.98
CA LEU A 36 -0.90 4.87 7.39
C LEU A 36 -0.52 3.83 8.44
N CYS A 37 -0.20 4.27 9.65
CA CYS A 37 0.07 3.43 10.80
C CYS A 37 -0.84 3.85 11.95
N PRO A 38 -2.08 3.35 12.03
CA PRO A 38 -2.99 3.66 13.14
C PRO A 38 -2.37 3.37 14.51
N ALA A 39 -1.50 2.36 14.58
CA ALA A 39 -0.71 2.06 15.77
C ALA A 39 0.27 3.18 16.14
N ALA A 40 0.86 3.89 15.19
CA ALA A 40 1.76 5.00 15.47
C ALA A 40 1.02 6.18 16.12
N ALA A 41 -0.21 6.46 15.71
CA ALA A 41 -1.07 7.48 16.31
C ALA A 41 -1.49 7.11 17.76
N ALA A 42 -1.77 5.81 18.00
CA ALA A 42 -2.14 5.33 19.34
C ALA A 42 -0.96 5.37 20.33
N PHE A 43 0.26 5.18 19.85
CA PHE A 43 1.47 5.31 20.70
C PHE A 43 1.83 6.78 21.01
N ALA A 44 1.44 7.72 20.16
CA ALA A 44 1.70 9.15 20.41
C ALA A 44 0.85 9.73 21.55
N ASP A 45 -0.32 9.13 21.85
CA ASP A 45 -1.29 9.68 22.79
C ASP A 45 -1.22 9.05 24.20
N SER A 46 -0.58 7.89 24.37
CA SER A 46 -0.65 7.12 25.62
C SER A 46 0.60 7.16 26.51
N SER A 47 1.68 7.78 26.09
CA SER A 47 2.88 7.92 26.92
C SER A 47 3.57 9.25 26.64
N GLY A 48 3.66 10.12 27.64
CA GLY A 48 4.57 11.27 27.63
C GLY A 48 6.06 10.82 27.61
N GLY A 49 6.35 9.68 26.99
CA GLY A 49 7.64 9.08 26.77
C GLY A 49 8.12 9.28 25.34
N ALA A 50 9.43 9.30 25.14
CA ALA A 50 10.09 9.47 23.87
C ALA A 50 9.46 8.56 22.79
N GLN A 51 9.14 9.13 21.62
CA GLN A 51 8.71 8.41 20.42
C GLN A 51 9.69 7.26 20.14
N PRO A 52 9.22 6.08 19.74
CA PRO A 52 10.12 5.00 19.38
C PRO A 52 11.03 5.49 18.26
N GLU A 53 12.35 5.32 18.42
CA GLU A 53 13.35 5.80 17.45
C GLU A 53 13.18 5.17 16.06
N LYS A 54 12.46 4.04 15.96
CA LYS A 54 12.22 3.31 14.70
C LYS A 54 10.88 2.62 14.74
N TRP A 55 10.15 2.70 13.63
CA TRP A 55 8.89 2.00 13.43
C TRP A 55 8.75 1.49 12.00
N VAL A 56 7.96 0.44 11.82
CA VAL A 56 7.75 -0.24 10.55
C VAL A 56 6.26 -0.30 10.27
N CYS A 57 5.83 0.16 9.08
CA CYS A 57 4.48 -0.06 8.58
C CYS A 57 4.45 -1.32 7.71
N LEU A 58 3.65 -2.29 8.10
CA LEU A 58 3.41 -3.48 7.30
C LEU A 58 2.34 -3.19 6.24
N THR A 59 2.65 -3.44 4.98
CA THR A 59 1.72 -3.23 3.88
C THR A 59 1.62 -4.49 3.02
N PHE A 60 0.41 -4.77 2.52
CA PHE A 60 0.08 -5.96 1.77
C PHE A 60 -0.63 -5.58 0.48
N ASP A 61 -0.09 -5.97 -0.67
CA ASP A 61 -0.67 -5.68 -1.98
C ASP A 61 -1.40 -6.91 -2.56
N ASP A 62 -2.23 -6.67 -3.59
CA ASP A 62 -2.89 -7.68 -4.42
C ASP A 62 -3.93 -8.57 -3.71
N GLY A 63 -4.28 -8.26 -2.47
CA GLY A 63 -5.37 -8.93 -1.76
C GLY A 63 -6.76 -8.32 -2.03
N PRO A 64 -7.81 -8.91 -1.42
CA PRO A 64 -7.81 -10.09 -0.56
C PRO A 64 -7.68 -11.41 -1.33
N SER A 65 -7.23 -12.46 -0.64
CA SER A 65 -7.04 -13.79 -1.24
C SER A 65 -7.33 -14.90 -0.22
N ARG A 66 -7.12 -16.16 -0.62
CA ARG A 66 -7.26 -17.33 0.27
C ARG A 66 -6.35 -17.26 1.50
N THR A 67 -5.24 -16.50 1.43
CA THR A 67 -4.27 -16.37 2.52
C THR A 67 -4.62 -15.22 3.47
N THR A 68 -5.54 -14.34 3.09
CA THR A 68 -5.95 -13.19 3.93
C THR A 68 -6.33 -13.58 5.36
N PRO A 69 -7.13 -14.64 5.61
CA PRO A 69 -7.47 -15.00 6.98
C PRO A 69 -6.25 -15.36 7.84
N ALA A 70 -5.26 -16.03 7.25
CA ALA A 70 -4.03 -16.39 7.96
C ALA A 70 -3.17 -15.15 8.27
N VAL A 71 -3.11 -14.17 7.35
CA VAL A 71 -2.41 -12.91 7.56
C VAL A 71 -3.09 -12.11 8.68
N LEU A 72 -4.43 -11.98 8.66
CA LEU A 72 -5.18 -11.30 9.70
C LEU A 72 -4.95 -11.94 11.08
N ALA A 73 -5.00 -13.28 11.16
CA ALA A 73 -4.74 -14.00 12.40
C ALA A 73 -3.30 -13.80 12.91
N ALA A 74 -2.32 -13.72 12.03
CA ALA A 74 -0.92 -13.47 12.41
C ALA A 74 -0.73 -12.05 12.94
N LEU A 75 -1.36 -11.04 12.32
CA LEU A 75 -1.31 -9.65 12.76
C LEU A 75 -2.02 -9.48 14.11
N ASP A 76 -3.21 -10.08 14.28
CA ASP A 76 -3.95 -10.09 15.53
C ASP A 76 -3.14 -10.76 16.66
N GLY A 77 -2.56 -11.93 16.40
CA GLY A 77 -1.71 -12.65 17.35
C GLY A 77 -0.45 -11.87 17.75
N ALA A 78 0.03 -10.97 16.91
CA ALA A 78 1.14 -10.06 17.19
C ALA A 78 0.70 -8.73 17.81
N GLY A 79 -0.60 -8.45 17.87
CA GLY A 79 -1.14 -7.19 18.37
C GLY A 79 -0.78 -5.98 17.49
N VAL A 80 -0.64 -6.20 16.17
CA VAL A 80 -0.25 -5.16 15.21
C VAL A 80 -1.26 -5.01 14.08
N HIS A 81 -1.31 -3.82 13.49
CA HIS A 81 -2.16 -3.55 12.34
C HIS A 81 -1.32 -3.41 11.06
N GLY A 82 -1.95 -3.67 9.92
CA GLY A 82 -1.35 -3.50 8.60
C GLY A 82 -2.25 -2.67 7.66
N THR A 83 -1.67 -2.23 6.56
CA THR A 83 -2.40 -1.58 5.46
C THR A 83 -2.50 -2.54 4.28
N PHE A 84 -3.70 -2.72 3.74
CA PHE A 84 -3.98 -3.59 2.62
C PHE A 84 -4.31 -2.77 1.38
N PHE A 85 -3.42 -2.76 0.38
CA PHE A 85 -3.65 -2.18 -0.93
C PHE A 85 -4.37 -3.20 -1.80
N VAL A 86 -5.67 -3.01 -1.94
CA VAL A 86 -6.57 -4.06 -2.44
C VAL A 86 -6.79 -3.98 -3.93
N VAL A 87 -7.00 -5.16 -4.53
CA VAL A 87 -7.49 -5.30 -5.89
C VAL A 87 -8.89 -5.92 -5.88
N ALA A 88 -9.65 -5.74 -6.98
CA ALA A 88 -10.98 -6.32 -7.13
C ALA A 88 -11.13 -6.98 -8.51
N THR A 89 -10.22 -7.89 -8.81
CA THR A 89 -10.23 -8.69 -10.05
C THR A 89 -11.28 -9.79 -9.98
N GLY A 90 -11.70 -10.35 -11.12
CA GLY A 90 -12.62 -11.49 -11.15
C GLY A 90 -12.11 -12.73 -10.39
N TYR A 91 -10.81 -12.86 -10.20
CA TYR A 91 -10.20 -13.99 -9.47
C TYR A 91 -10.35 -13.91 -7.95
N ASN A 92 -10.44 -12.70 -7.39
CA ASN A 92 -10.50 -12.50 -5.96
C ASN A 92 -11.88 -12.03 -5.44
N GLU A 93 -12.87 -11.88 -6.31
CA GLU A 93 -14.20 -11.38 -5.98
C GLU A 93 -14.82 -12.12 -4.77
N LYS A 94 -14.71 -13.44 -4.72
CA LYS A 94 -15.20 -14.27 -3.61
C LYS A 94 -14.54 -13.98 -2.25
N TYR A 95 -13.42 -13.29 -2.24
CA TYR A 95 -12.68 -12.92 -1.04
C TYR A 95 -12.93 -11.47 -0.60
N LEU A 96 -13.58 -10.65 -1.42
CA LEU A 96 -13.89 -9.25 -1.07
C LEU A 96 -14.62 -9.09 0.29
N PRO A 97 -15.52 -10.01 0.70
CA PRO A 97 -16.12 -9.95 2.04
C PRO A 97 -15.12 -9.93 3.21
N LEU A 98 -13.88 -10.42 3.00
CA LEU A 98 -12.84 -10.38 4.03
C LEU A 98 -12.37 -8.94 4.33
N LEU A 99 -12.64 -7.98 3.46
CA LEU A 99 -12.34 -6.57 3.69
C LEU A 99 -13.13 -6.01 4.89
N THR A 100 -14.39 -6.46 5.07
CA THR A 100 -15.18 -6.09 6.25
C THR A 100 -14.51 -6.57 7.53
N GLN A 101 -14.00 -7.80 7.52
CA GLN A 101 -13.29 -8.37 8.67
C GLN A 101 -11.98 -7.62 8.95
N ALA A 102 -11.19 -7.33 7.90
CA ALA A 102 -9.94 -6.60 8.02
C ALA A 102 -10.17 -5.19 8.59
N ALA A 103 -11.15 -4.46 8.07
CA ALA A 103 -11.49 -3.12 8.55
C ALA A 103 -12.00 -3.14 10.01
N ALA A 104 -12.87 -4.11 10.36
CA ALA A 104 -13.38 -4.28 11.72
C ALA A 104 -12.28 -4.63 12.74
N ALA A 105 -11.21 -5.31 12.30
CA ALA A 105 -10.03 -5.60 13.10
C ALA A 105 -9.03 -4.41 13.20
N GLY A 106 -9.37 -3.24 12.67
CA GLY A 106 -8.54 -2.03 12.76
C GLY A 106 -7.45 -1.93 11.70
N HIS A 107 -7.43 -2.83 10.70
CA HIS A 107 -6.51 -2.70 9.59
C HIS A 107 -6.98 -1.63 8.61
N GLN A 108 -6.05 -0.96 7.96
CA GLN A 108 -6.35 0.02 6.95
C GLN A 108 -6.55 -0.63 5.58
N ILE A 109 -7.60 -0.20 4.89
CA ILE A 109 -7.85 -0.55 3.49
C ILE A 109 -7.43 0.63 2.62
N ALA A 110 -6.68 0.35 1.56
CA ALA A 110 -6.19 1.33 0.60
C ALA A 110 -6.39 0.80 -0.84
N LEU A 111 -6.34 1.71 -1.82
CA LEU A 111 -6.65 1.37 -3.21
C LEU A 111 -5.40 0.92 -3.96
N HIS A 112 -5.54 -0.13 -4.78
CA HIS A 112 -4.48 -0.57 -5.68
C HIS A 112 -4.93 -0.55 -7.13
N SER A 113 -5.84 -1.43 -7.53
CA SER A 113 -6.41 -1.48 -8.87
C SER A 113 -7.64 -2.39 -8.90
N ALA A 114 -8.59 -2.15 -9.81
CA ALA A 114 -9.67 -3.09 -10.08
C ALA A 114 -9.23 -4.26 -10.95
N SER A 115 -8.44 -4.00 -11.99
CA SER A 115 -8.04 -4.99 -12.99
C SER A 115 -6.64 -5.56 -12.76
N HIS A 116 -5.73 -4.74 -12.29
CA HIS A 116 -4.29 -4.97 -12.21
C HIS A 116 -3.64 -5.28 -13.57
N GLU A 117 -4.27 -4.87 -14.68
CA GLU A 117 -3.77 -5.04 -16.03
C GLU A 117 -3.03 -3.77 -16.47
N TYR A 118 -1.70 -3.84 -16.54
CA TYR A 118 -0.85 -2.65 -16.82
C TYR A 118 -1.17 -1.95 -18.14
N SER A 119 -1.55 -2.70 -19.20
CA SER A 119 -1.95 -2.13 -20.49
C SER A 119 -3.19 -1.25 -20.37
N ASP A 120 -4.10 -1.62 -19.51
CA ASP A 120 -5.37 -0.96 -19.33
C ASP A 120 -5.22 0.26 -18.42
N ILE A 121 -4.65 0.06 -17.23
CA ILE A 121 -4.53 1.13 -16.22
C ILE A 121 -3.54 2.23 -16.61
N TYR A 122 -2.50 1.90 -17.38
CA TYR A 122 -1.47 2.87 -17.78
C TYR A 122 -1.59 3.32 -19.24
N GLY A 123 -2.73 3.06 -19.89
CA GLY A 123 -3.01 3.58 -21.24
C GLY A 123 -3.20 5.10 -21.25
N SER A 124 -3.83 5.65 -20.25
CA SER A 124 -4.00 7.10 -20.02
C SER A 124 -4.36 7.42 -18.57
N SER A 125 -4.39 8.70 -18.20
CA SER A 125 -4.87 9.12 -16.88
C SER A 125 -6.34 8.77 -16.67
N GLU A 126 -7.17 8.96 -17.67
CA GLU A 126 -8.61 8.63 -17.62
C GLU A 126 -8.82 7.13 -17.39
N ALA A 127 -8.03 6.27 -18.04
CA ALA A 127 -8.09 4.83 -17.88
C ALA A 127 -7.72 4.42 -16.44
N TYR A 128 -6.67 5.02 -15.90
CA TYR A 128 -6.27 4.79 -14.51
C TYR A 128 -7.37 5.16 -13.51
N TRP A 129 -7.97 6.35 -13.66
CA TRP A 129 -9.02 6.79 -12.75
C TRP A 129 -10.33 6.02 -12.92
N ALA A 130 -10.63 5.54 -14.13
CA ALA A 130 -11.76 4.64 -14.37
C ALA A 130 -11.57 3.30 -13.63
N ASP A 131 -10.36 2.74 -13.65
CA ASP A 131 -10.03 1.52 -12.90
C ASP A 131 -10.14 1.72 -11.38
N ILE A 132 -9.65 2.85 -10.85
CA ILE A 132 -9.80 3.20 -9.43
C ILE A 132 -11.27 3.40 -9.05
N ALA A 133 -12.07 4.04 -9.90
CA ALA A 133 -13.51 4.20 -9.65
C ALA A 133 -14.23 2.84 -9.63
N LEU A 134 -13.89 1.94 -10.55
CA LEU A 134 -14.42 0.57 -10.58
C LEU A 134 -14.00 -0.22 -9.34
N LEU A 135 -12.75 -0.07 -8.87
CA LEU A 135 -12.31 -0.68 -7.61
C LEU A 135 -13.20 -0.23 -6.45
N LYS A 136 -13.39 1.09 -6.31
CA LYS A 136 -14.23 1.67 -5.24
C LYS A 136 -15.66 1.13 -5.30
N GLU A 137 -16.26 1.04 -6.49
CA GLU A 137 -17.59 0.46 -6.68
C GLU A 137 -17.66 -0.99 -6.18
N ARG A 138 -16.66 -1.81 -6.55
CA ARG A 138 -16.62 -3.23 -6.18
C ARG A 138 -16.40 -3.48 -4.70
N ILE A 139 -15.65 -2.63 -4.01
CA ILE A 139 -15.39 -2.79 -2.57
C ILE A 139 -16.41 -2.06 -1.68
N ALA A 140 -17.21 -1.13 -2.22
CA ALA A 140 -18.20 -0.37 -1.46
C ALA A 140 -19.18 -1.22 -0.63
N PRO A 141 -19.60 -2.44 -1.03
CA PRO A 141 -20.44 -3.28 -0.18
C PRO A 141 -19.77 -3.76 1.12
N TYR A 142 -18.45 -3.66 1.21
CA TYR A 142 -17.66 -4.26 2.29
C TYR A 142 -16.96 -3.24 3.19
N VAL A 143 -16.67 -2.04 2.66
CA VAL A 143 -15.98 -0.97 3.36
C VAL A 143 -16.50 0.40 2.91
N ASP A 144 -16.31 1.44 3.72
CA ASP A 144 -16.56 2.81 3.29
C ASP A 144 -15.49 3.27 2.27
N ALA A 145 -15.69 2.88 1.00
CA ALA A 145 -14.77 3.18 -0.08
C ALA A 145 -14.61 4.69 -0.34
N GLU A 146 -15.60 5.52 0.05
CA GLU A 146 -15.53 6.96 -0.13
C GLU A 146 -14.63 7.66 0.89
N SER A 147 -14.36 7.04 2.02
CA SER A 147 -13.43 7.56 3.02
C SER A 147 -11.96 7.29 2.69
N ILE A 148 -11.68 6.36 1.78
CA ILE A 148 -10.30 5.96 1.44
C ILE A 148 -9.58 7.10 0.72
N ARG A 149 -8.36 7.42 1.19
CA ARG A 149 -7.51 8.50 0.64
C ARG A 149 -6.11 8.03 0.25
N TYR A 150 -5.82 6.76 0.44
CA TYR A 150 -4.50 6.18 0.15
C TYR A 150 -4.58 5.22 -1.01
N LEU A 151 -3.58 5.30 -1.89
CA LEU A 151 -3.42 4.36 -2.98
C LEU A 151 -1.95 3.97 -3.18
N ARG A 152 -1.75 2.86 -3.86
CA ARG A 152 -0.44 2.44 -4.37
C ARG A 152 -0.57 2.13 -5.86
N PHE A 153 0.32 2.71 -6.65
CA PHE A 153 0.39 2.42 -8.07
C PHE A 153 0.85 0.98 -8.30
N PRO A 154 0.18 0.17 -9.14
CA PRO A 154 0.68 -1.14 -9.53
C PRO A 154 2.11 -1.07 -10.07
N GLY A 155 3.02 -1.83 -9.45
CA GLY A 155 4.46 -1.77 -9.73
C GLY A 155 5.21 -0.59 -9.11
N GLY A 156 4.52 0.24 -8.28
CA GLY A 156 5.09 1.41 -7.61
C GLY A 156 5.17 2.66 -8.49
N SER A 157 5.39 3.81 -7.87
CA SER A 157 5.41 5.12 -8.55
C SER A 157 6.63 5.35 -9.44
N THR A 158 7.62 4.47 -9.35
CA THR A 158 8.86 4.51 -10.15
C THR A 158 8.90 3.43 -11.23
N ASN A 159 7.81 2.66 -11.43
CA ASN A 159 7.76 1.59 -12.43
C ASN A 159 8.05 2.14 -13.84
N THR A 160 8.71 1.32 -14.64
CA THR A 160 9.01 1.67 -16.04
C THR A 160 7.92 1.22 -17.03
N VAL A 161 6.98 0.38 -16.55
CA VAL A 161 5.93 -0.22 -17.40
C VAL A 161 4.92 0.85 -17.84
N SER A 162 4.59 1.81 -16.97
CA SER A 162 3.71 2.94 -17.30
C SER A 162 4.20 3.74 -18.49
N ARG A 163 5.53 3.88 -18.67
CA ARG A 163 6.10 4.58 -19.84
C ARG A 163 5.83 3.86 -21.14
N ARG A 164 5.74 2.54 -21.10
CA ARG A 164 5.47 1.72 -22.29
C ARG A 164 4.08 1.95 -22.87
N TYR A 165 3.10 2.20 -21.99
CA TYR A 165 1.69 2.33 -22.39
C TYR A 165 1.25 3.80 -22.51
N GLY A 166 1.54 4.64 -21.53
CA GLY A 166 1.07 6.02 -21.44
C GLY A 166 2.14 7.10 -21.62
N GLY A 167 3.37 6.68 -21.96
CA GLY A 167 4.47 7.62 -22.17
C GLY A 167 5.18 8.07 -20.87
N SER A 168 6.22 8.89 -21.04
CA SER A 168 7.13 9.30 -19.95
C SER A 168 6.46 10.20 -18.91
N GLU A 169 5.42 10.94 -19.28
CA GLU A 169 4.78 11.96 -18.43
C GLU A 169 3.60 11.42 -17.62
N LEU A 170 3.05 10.24 -17.99
CA LEU A 170 1.84 9.71 -17.37
C LEU A 170 1.97 9.59 -15.85
N MET A 171 3.03 8.98 -15.34
CA MET A 171 3.20 8.79 -13.90
C MET A 171 3.35 10.12 -13.15
N LYS A 172 4.00 11.11 -13.74
CA LYS A 172 4.10 12.46 -13.17
C LYS A 172 2.72 13.12 -13.10
N GLN A 173 1.92 12.98 -14.16
CA GLN A 173 0.55 13.47 -14.21
C GLN A 173 -0.30 12.80 -13.13
N LEU A 174 -0.30 11.46 -13.04
CA LEU A 174 -1.07 10.70 -12.06
C LEU A 174 -0.72 11.10 -10.62
N LYS A 175 0.56 11.26 -10.30
CA LYS A 175 1.00 11.75 -8.96
C LYS A 175 0.40 13.10 -8.64
N SER A 176 0.48 14.06 -9.58
CA SER A 176 -0.09 15.40 -9.40
C SER A 176 -1.61 15.35 -9.21
N GLU A 177 -2.31 14.49 -9.96
CA GLU A 177 -3.75 14.33 -9.84
C GLU A 177 -4.18 13.70 -8.51
N VAL A 178 -3.40 12.73 -7.98
CA VAL A 178 -3.61 12.17 -6.63
C VAL A 178 -3.54 13.29 -5.57
N GLU A 179 -2.49 14.12 -5.64
CA GLU A 179 -2.30 15.25 -4.71
C GLU A 179 -3.42 16.28 -4.84
N GLN A 180 -3.84 16.63 -6.07
CA GLN A 180 -4.96 17.56 -6.31
C GLN A 180 -6.30 17.05 -5.75
N LYS A 181 -6.49 15.73 -5.67
CA LYS A 181 -7.66 15.11 -5.02
C LYS A 181 -7.57 15.11 -3.49
N GLY A 182 -6.47 15.57 -2.92
CA GLY A 182 -6.19 15.47 -1.48
C GLY A 182 -5.93 14.02 -1.02
N TRP A 183 -5.50 13.15 -1.95
CA TRP A 183 -5.15 11.78 -1.67
C TRP A 183 -3.63 11.64 -1.56
N GLN A 184 -3.17 10.48 -1.10
CA GLN A 184 -1.75 10.15 -0.97
C GLN A 184 -1.45 8.83 -1.69
N TRP A 185 -0.34 8.81 -2.42
CA TRP A 185 0.21 7.58 -2.95
C TRP A 185 1.39 7.12 -2.09
N VAL A 186 1.56 5.81 -1.96
CA VAL A 186 2.54 5.22 -1.04
C VAL A 186 3.30 4.12 -1.75
N ASP A 187 4.62 4.24 -1.79
CA ASP A 187 5.52 3.17 -2.22
C ASP A 187 6.02 2.36 -1.01
N TRP A 188 7.07 1.60 -1.20
CA TRP A 188 7.74 0.82 -0.17
C TRP A 188 9.26 1.02 -0.26
N ASN A 189 9.97 0.76 0.82
CA ASN A 189 11.43 0.79 0.86
C ASN A 189 12.06 -0.54 1.30
N VAL A 190 11.23 -1.52 1.71
CA VAL A 190 11.64 -2.88 1.98
C VAL A 190 10.62 -3.82 1.34
N CYS A 191 11.09 -4.82 0.60
CA CYS A 191 10.28 -5.85 -0.02
C CYS A 191 10.65 -7.21 0.58
N ALA A 192 9.65 -8.05 0.86
CA ALA A 192 9.85 -9.42 1.33
C ALA A 192 10.24 -10.40 0.21
N GLU A 193 10.20 -9.94 -1.07
CA GLU A 193 10.48 -10.74 -2.27
C GLU A 193 9.60 -12.01 -2.41
N ASP A 194 8.47 -12.03 -1.75
CA ASP A 194 7.54 -13.17 -1.75
C ASP A 194 6.81 -13.38 -3.08
N ALA A 195 6.83 -12.37 -3.98
CA ALA A 195 6.27 -12.45 -5.33
C ALA A 195 7.20 -13.10 -6.36
N VAL A 196 8.50 -13.26 -6.08
CA VAL A 196 9.49 -13.74 -7.06
C VAL A 196 9.69 -15.27 -7.09
N GLY A 197 8.83 -16.03 -6.43
CA GLY A 197 8.88 -17.50 -6.51
C GLY A 197 10.17 -18.09 -5.90
N GLY A 198 10.13 -18.40 -4.66
CA GLY A 198 11.19 -18.99 -3.86
C GLY A 198 10.78 -18.89 -2.39
N HIS A 199 11.16 -19.85 -1.57
CA HIS A 199 10.96 -19.69 -0.14
C HIS A 199 11.98 -18.68 0.36
N PRO A 200 11.56 -17.60 1.06
CA PRO A 200 12.53 -16.78 1.78
C PRO A 200 13.27 -17.67 2.77
N SER A 201 14.59 -17.64 2.71
CA SER A 201 15.51 -18.38 3.57
C SER A 201 15.53 -17.81 4.99
#